data_8aebc9400a7ced2169dfa0f537957665
#
_entry.id   8aebc9400a7ced2169dfa0f537957665
#
_cell.length_a   1.000
_cell.length_b   1.000
_cell.length_c   1.000
_cell.angle_alpha   90.00
_cell.angle_beta   90.00
_cell.angle_gamma   90.00
#
_symmetry.space_group_name_H-M   'P 1'
#
loop_
_entity.id
_entity.type
_entity.pdbx_description
1 polymer ?
#
loop_
_entity_poly.entity_id
_entity_poly.type
_entity_poly.pdbx_seq_one_letter_code
_entity_poly.pdbx_strand_id
1 'polypeptide(L)'
;MKYAVLFLLLAGSVLTGYSLWQIRNSHVQTEEKKEEAMEILEASKAEPISLDFQPNETIGLLTVPKLQKEIPIIEGTDEEQLAAGVGHYPGTAFPTQKDQIVLSGHRDTVFRQFDQLELGDIFTVKLPYGEFSYEIYDTKIVDADDRTIIRSTAPDEILTVTTCYPFSYLGDAPERFIFYAKPID
;
A
#
# COMPACT_ATOMS: atom_id res chain seq x y z
N MET A 1 17.68 -32.96 -29.49
CA MET A 1 16.69 -33.07 -28.39
C MET A 1 17.32 -32.89 -27.00
N LYS A 2 18.39 -33.61 -26.61
CA LYS A 2 19.00 -33.52 -25.25
C LYS A 2 19.46 -32.11 -24.87
N TYR A 3 20.06 -31.35 -25.78
CA TYR A 3 20.53 -29.97 -25.52
C TYR A 3 19.38 -28.97 -25.36
N ALA A 4 18.27 -29.16 -26.08
CA ALA A 4 17.08 -28.31 -25.93
C ALA A 4 16.42 -28.52 -24.55
N VAL A 5 16.34 -29.74 -24.06
CA VAL A 5 15.84 -30.04 -22.72
C VAL A 5 16.73 -29.45 -21.65
N LEU A 6 18.06 -29.58 -21.79
CA LEU A 6 19.01 -28.99 -20.85
C LEU A 6 18.91 -27.47 -20.82
N PHE A 7 18.77 -26.82 -21.97
CA PHE A 7 18.57 -25.38 -22.08
C PHE A 7 17.29 -24.93 -21.38
N LEU A 8 16.16 -25.64 -21.58
CA LEU A 8 14.90 -25.32 -20.92
C LEU A 8 14.96 -25.48 -19.39
N LEU A 9 15.65 -26.52 -18.91
CA LEU A 9 15.87 -26.71 -17.48
C LEU A 9 16.73 -25.59 -16.85
N LEU A 10 17.80 -25.18 -17.51
CA LEU A 10 18.65 -24.08 -17.06
C LEU A 10 17.89 -22.76 -17.09
N ALA A 11 17.16 -22.46 -18.16
CA ALA A 11 16.35 -21.25 -18.25
C ALA A 11 15.26 -21.21 -17.15
N GLY A 12 14.56 -22.32 -16.91
CA GLY A 12 13.59 -22.45 -15.84
C GLY A 12 14.20 -22.23 -14.45
N SER A 13 15.39 -22.81 -14.20
CA SER A 13 16.09 -22.64 -12.93
C SER A 13 16.52 -21.19 -12.69
N VAL A 14 17.00 -20.50 -13.73
CA VAL A 14 17.38 -19.07 -13.65
C VAL A 14 16.16 -18.21 -13.37
N LEU A 15 15.05 -18.42 -14.07
CA LEU A 15 13.80 -17.69 -13.85
C LEU A 15 13.27 -17.91 -12.43
N THR A 16 13.27 -19.15 -11.95
CA THR A 16 12.83 -19.48 -10.60
C THR A 16 13.74 -18.81 -9.54
N GLY A 17 15.05 -18.88 -9.73
CA GLY A 17 16.02 -18.23 -8.83
C GLY A 17 15.84 -16.72 -8.79
N TYR A 18 15.64 -16.08 -9.95
CA TYR A 18 15.37 -14.65 -10.04
C TYR A 18 14.06 -14.24 -9.32
N SER A 19 12.97 -15.01 -9.54
CA SER A 19 11.69 -14.75 -8.88
C SER A 19 11.78 -14.88 -7.35
N LEU A 20 12.48 -15.90 -6.86
CA LEU A 20 12.68 -16.07 -5.41
C LEU A 20 13.54 -14.95 -4.81
N TRP A 21 14.57 -14.51 -5.54
CA TRP A 21 15.39 -13.38 -5.13
C TRP A 21 14.56 -12.09 -5.05
N GLN A 22 13.72 -11.82 -6.05
CA GLN A 22 12.87 -10.63 -6.10
C GLN A 22 11.86 -10.61 -4.94
N ILE A 23 11.19 -11.74 -4.66
CA ILE A 23 10.26 -11.88 -3.52
C ILE A 23 11.00 -11.60 -2.21
N ARG A 24 12.17 -12.21 -2.02
CA ARG A 24 12.98 -12.00 -0.82
C ARG A 24 13.41 -10.54 -0.67
N ASN A 25 13.85 -9.91 -1.75
CA ASN A 25 14.28 -8.52 -1.74
C ASN A 25 13.14 -7.57 -1.36
N SER A 26 11.95 -7.76 -1.91
CA SER A 26 10.77 -6.97 -1.54
C SER A 26 10.42 -7.13 -0.04
N HIS A 27 10.47 -8.35 0.49
CA HIS A 27 10.24 -8.56 1.93
C HIS A 27 11.26 -7.84 2.81
N VAL A 28 12.55 -7.90 2.44
CA VAL A 28 13.61 -7.21 3.21
C VAL A 28 13.37 -5.70 3.19
N GLN A 29 13.08 -5.11 2.03
CA GLN A 29 12.79 -3.69 1.91
C GLN A 29 11.56 -3.28 2.74
N THR A 30 10.50 -4.09 2.73
CA THR A 30 9.29 -3.81 3.53
C THR A 30 9.61 -3.83 5.03
N GLU A 31 10.41 -4.79 5.52
CA GLU A 31 10.79 -4.84 6.94
C GLU A 31 11.70 -3.66 7.33
N GLU A 32 12.68 -3.29 6.50
CA GLU A 32 13.53 -2.12 6.74
C GLU A 32 12.69 -0.83 6.82
N LYS A 33 11.75 -0.64 5.89
CA LYS A 33 10.85 0.52 5.89
C LYS A 33 9.86 0.49 7.06
N LYS A 34 9.48 -0.68 7.53
CA LYS A 34 8.65 -0.83 8.72
C LYS A 34 9.41 -0.43 9.99
N GLU A 35 10.67 -0.84 10.13
CA GLU A 35 11.52 -0.43 11.25
C GLU A 35 11.73 1.09 11.25
N GLU A 36 12.02 1.69 10.08
CA GLU A 36 12.13 3.13 9.90
C GLU A 36 10.85 3.86 10.33
N ALA A 37 9.67 3.36 9.91
CA ALA A 37 8.38 3.93 10.30
C ALA A 37 8.15 3.87 11.82
N MET A 38 8.49 2.75 12.46
CA MET A 38 8.38 2.64 13.92
C MET A 38 9.30 3.61 14.65
N GLU A 39 10.53 3.78 14.17
CA GLU A 39 11.49 4.75 14.73
C GLU A 39 10.97 6.19 14.62
N ILE A 40 10.43 6.57 13.46
CA ILE A 40 9.81 7.88 13.22
C ILE A 40 8.64 8.12 14.19
N LEU A 41 7.77 7.12 14.38
CA LEU A 41 6.63 7.21 15.29
C LEU A 41 7.05 7.36 16.76
N GLU A 42 8.16 6.73 17.16
CA GLU A 42 8.70 6.86 18.51
C GLU A 42 9.39 8.20 18.74
N ALA A 43 10.17 8.68 17.76
CA ALA A 43 10.92 9.93 17.85
C ALA A 43 10.02 11.16 17.87
N SER A 44 8.89 11.11 17.20
CA SER A 44 8.03 12.26 16.91
C SER A 44 7.18 12.78 18.09
N LYS A 45 7.30 12.21 19.27
CA LYS A 45 6.57 12.69 20.47
C LYS A 45 7.02 14.08 20.95
N ALA A 46 7.98 14.74 20.29
CA ALA A 46 8.68 15.90 20.82
C ALA A 46 8.69 17.16 19.92
N GLU A 47 8.33 17.12 18.64
CA GLU A 47 8.47 18.28 17.74
C GLU A 47 7.28 18.51 16.79
N PRO A 48 6.99 19.76 16.38
CA PRO A 48 5.98 20.05 15.36
C PRO A 48 6.44 19.50 14.00
N ILE A 49 5.58 18.69 13.37
CA ILE A 49 5.89 17.95 12.14
C ILE A 49 5.44 18.75 10.92
N SER A 50 6.33 18.86 9.94
CA SER A 50 5.98 19.32 8.61
C SER A 50 5.29 18.16 7.87
N LEU A 51 4.19 18.44 7.17
CA LEU A 51 3.52 17.50 6.27
C LEU A 51 4.05 17.61 4.82
N ASP A 52 5.24 18.17 4.64
CA ASP A 52 5.92 18.29 3.35
C ASP A 52 6.94 17.15 3.21
N PHE A 53 6.42 15.97 2.88
CA PHE A 53 7.23 14.76 2.71
C PHE A 53 7.81 14.70 1.30
N GLN A 54 9.03 14.17 1.20
CA GLN A 54 9.70 13.97 -0.07
C GLN A 54 9.42 12.58 -0.64
N PRO A 55 9.44 12.40 -1.98
CA PRO A 55 9.32 11.07 -2.57
C PRO A 55 10.31 10.08 -1.97
N ASN A 56 9.88 8.83 -1.74
CA ASN A 56 10.59 7.75 -1.05
C ASN A 56 10.73 7.91 0.48
N GLU A 57 10.23 8.99 1.06
CA GLU A 57 10.24 9.17 2.51
C GLU A 57 9.23 8.24 3.17
N THR A 58 9.64 7.55 4.23
CA THR A 58 8.75 6.78 5.08
C THR A 58 7.99 7.72 6.00
N ILE A 59 6.66 7.70 5.95
CA ILE A 59 5.83 8.69 6.64
C ILE A 59 5.02 8.11 7.81
N GLY A 60 4.89 6.78 7.88
CA GLY A 60 4.13 6.14 8.95
C GLY A 60 3.79 4.68 8.67
N LEU A 61 2.74 4.18 9.33
CA LEU A 61 2.26 2.80 9.20
C LEU A 61 0.76 2.75 8.91
N LEU A 62 0.38 1.86 8.00
CA LEU A 62 -0.99 1.39 7.82
C LEU A 62 -1.17 0.10 8.61
N THR A 63 -2.05 0.11 9.61
CA THR A 63 -2.42 -1.08 10.38
C THR A 63 -3.77 -1.59 9.91
N VAL A 64 -3.88 -2.90 9.70
CA VAL A 64 -5.11 -3.60 9.31
C VAL A 64 -5.37 -4.70 10.34
N PRO A 65 -6.13 -4.41 11.41
CA PRO A 65 -6.29 -5.31 12.58
C PRO A 65 -6.81 -6.68 12.21
N LYS A 66 -7.83 -6.77 11.33
CA LYS A 66 -8.42 -8.05 10.89
C LYS A 66 -7.38 -8.99 10.27
N LEU A 67 -6.40 -8.45 9.57
CA LEU A 67 -5.34 -9.22 8.90
C LEU A 67 -4.05 -9.30 9.73
N GLN A 68 -4.01 -8.65 10.90
CA GLN A 68 -2.82 -8.53 11.76
C GLN A 68 -1.61 -7.99 11.00
N LYS A 69 -1.84 -7.01 10.12
CA LYS A 69 -0.80 -6.40 9.30
C LYS A 69 -0.46 -5.00 9.79
N GLU A 70 0.85 -4.71 9.72
CA GLU A 70 1.41 -3.37 9.84
C GLU A 70 2.34 -3.15 8.64
N ILE A 71 2.02 -2.16 7.83
CA ILE A 71 2.64 -1.93 6.53
C ILE A 71 3.17 -0.51 6.50
N PRO A 72 4.46 -0.28 6.15
CA PRO A 72 5.00 1.07 6.06
C PRO A 72 4.28 1.88 4.98
N ILE A 73 4.01 3.15 5.27
CA ILE A 73 3.50 4.13 4.30
C ILE A 73 4.67 4.96 3.82
N ILE A 74 4.82 5.07 2.51
CA ILE A 74 5.92 5.77 1.83
C ILE A 74 5.31 6.83 0.92
N GLU A 75 5.90 8.02 0.87
CA GLU A 75 5.45 9.06 -0.06
C GLU A 75 5.81 8.71 -1.50
N GLY A 76 4.80 8.71 -2.38
CA GLY A 76 4.92 8.31 -3.79
C GLY A 76 4.26 6.98 -4.10
N THR A 77 3.98 6.75 -5.39
CA THR A 77 3.30 5.54 -5.89
C THR A 77 3.99 4.93 -7.11
N ASP A 78 5.27 5.20 -7.29
CA ASP A 78 6.08 4.53 -8.31
C ASP A 78 6.47 3.12 -7.85
N GLU A 79 7.00 2.32 -8.75
CA GLU A 79 7.33 0.90 -8.52
C GLU A 79 8.24 0.69 -7.29
N GLU A 80 9.16 1.63 -7.05
CA GLU A 80 10.10 1.57 -5.93
C GLU A 80 9.38 1.65 -4.58
N GLN A 81 8.47 2.62 -4.40
CA GLN A 81 7.69 2.77 -3.17
C GLN A 81 6.74 1.60 -2.97
N LEU A 82 6.05 1.18 -4.03
CA LEU A 82 5.09 0.08 -3.97
C LEU A 82 5.77 -1.29 -3.73
N ALA A 83 7.02 -1.45 -4.09
CA ALA A 83 7.81 -2.65 -3.78
C ALA A 83 8.18 -2.73 -2.30
N ALA A 84 8.32 -1.58 -1.61
CA ALA A 84 8.74 -1.48 -0.22
C ALA A 84 7.58 -1.34 0.78
N GLY A 85 6.41 -0.85 0.35
CA GLY A 85 5.29 -0.62 1.25
C GLY A 85 4.00 -0.20 0.55
N VAL A 86 3.20 0.55 1.28
CA VAL A 86 2.02 1.24 0.77
C VAL A 86 2.44 2.64 0.35
N GLY A 87 2.15 3.03 -0.88
CA GLY A 87 2.43 4.36 -1.40
C GLY A 87 1.30 5.34 -1.07
N HIS A 88 1.64 6.50 -0.50
CA HIS A 88 0.74 7.65 -0.45
C HIS A 88 0.77 8.37 -1.80
N TYR A 89 -0.41 8.62 -2.38
CA TYR A 89 -0.50 9.26 -3.70
C TYR A 89 -0.20 10.76 -3.57
N PRO A 90 0.86 11.27 -4.24
CA PRO A 90 1.28 12.65 -4.10
C PRO A 90 0.18 13.66 -4.44
N GLY A 91 0.05 14.67 -3.60
CA GLY A 91 -0.96 15.71 -3.75
C GLY A 91 -2.34 15.36 -3.25
N THR A 92 -2.55 14.18 -2.65
CA THR A 92 -3.73 13.89 -1.85
C THR A 92 -3.52 14.32 -0.40
N ALA A 93 -4.60 14.34 0.39
CA ALA A 93 -4.56 14.81 1.75
C ALA A 93 -3.88 13.82 2.72
N PHE A 94 -3.54 14.33 3.90
CA PHE A 94 -3.20 13.55 5.08
C PHE A 94 -4.33 13.60 6.10
N PRO A 95 -4.39 12.66 7.06
CA PRO A 95 -5.35 12.69 8.16
C PRO A 95 -5.46 14.08 8.81
N THR A 96 -6.69 14.50 9.07
CA THR A 96 -7.11 15.83 9.59
C THR A 96 -7.20 16.96 8.55
N GLN A 97 -6.76 16.76 7.33
CA GLN A 97 -6.85 17.80 6.28
C GLN A 97 -8.23 17.89 5.59
N LYS A 98 -9.18 17.00 5.96
CA LYS A 98 -10.57 17.02 5.48
C LYS A 98 -10.69 16.99 3.96
N ASP A 99 -9.97 16.08 3.34
CA ASP A 99 -10.05 15.79 1.91
C ASP A 99 -9.70 14.31 1.68
N GLN A 100 -9.58 13.88 0.42
CA GLN A 100 -9.26 12.51 0.07
C GLN A 100 -7.80 12.18 0.37
N ILE A 101 -7.60 11.09 1.11
CA ILE A 101 -6.31 10.43 1.34
C ILE A 101 -6.26 9.21 0.45
N VAL A 102 -5.23 9.06 -0.38
CA VAL A 102 -5.11 7.90 -1.28
C VAL A 102 -3.88 7.09 -0.95
N LEU A 103 -4.09 5.82 -0.63
CA LEU A 103 -3.06 4.82 -0.38
C LEU A 103 -3.14 3.71 -1.43
N SER A 104 -1.99 3.37 -2.03
CA SER A 104 -1.88 2.34 -3.08
C SER A 104 -0.93 1.23 -2.66
N GLY A 105 -1.22 -0.02 -3.05
CA GLY A 105 -0.33 -1.13 -2.76
C GLY A 105 -0.52 -2.32 -3.71
N HIS A 106 0.53 -3.11 -3.86
CA HIS A 106 0.48 -4.32 -4.66
C HIS A 106 -0.34 -5.42 -3.97
N ARG A 107 -1.31 -6.01 -4.70
CA ARG A 107 -2.17 -7.12 -4.21
C ARG A 107 -1.38 -8.37 -3.81
N ASP A 108 -0.24 -8.61 -4.48
CA ASP A 108 0.52 -9.85 -4.33
C ASP A 108 1.55 -9.79 -3.18
N THR A 109 1.78 -8.59 -2.63
CA THR A 109 2.73 -8.34 -1.54
C THR A 109 2.03 -7.75 -0.32
N VAL A 110 2.07 -6.44 -0.16
CA VAL A 110 1.58 -5.73 1.03
C VAL A 110 0.08 -5.90 1.23
N PHE A 111 -0.70 -5.92 0.15
CA PHE A 111 -2.16 -6.11 0.20
C PHE A 111 -2.62 -7.56 -0.05
N ARG A 112 -1.73 -8.53 0.09
CA ARG A 112 -2.14 -9.94 0.11
C ARG A 112 -3.20 -10.16 1.17
N GLN A 113 -4.27 -10.91 0.87
CA GLN A 113 -5.42 -11.19 1.72
C GLN A 113 -6.40 -10.00 1.92
N PHE A 114 -6.25 -8.90 1.19
CA PHE A 114 -7.21 -7.80 1.26
C PHE A 114 -8.60 -8.18 0.69
N ASP A 115 -8.68 -9.26 -0.07
CA ASP A 115 -9.94 -9.92 -0.47
C ASP A 115 -10.79 -10.42 0.72
N GLN A 116 -10.21 -10.52 1.92
CA GLN A 116 -10.91 -10.91 3.15
C GLN A 116 -11.53 -9.72 3.89
N LEU A 117 -11.24 -8.49 3.44
CA LEU A 117 -11.79 -7.29 4.06
C LEU A 117 -13.23 -7.05 3.61
N GLU A 118 -14.07 -6.63 4.54
CA GLU A 118 -15.50 -6.39 4.38
C GLU A 118 -15.87 -4.99 4.88
N LEU A 119 -17.09 -4.56 4.56
CA LEU A 119 -17.65 -3.32 5.14
C LEU A 119 -17.69 -3.42 6.66
N GLY A 120 -17.26 -2.37 7.34
CA GLY A 120 -17.13 -2.30 8.80
C GLY A 120 -15.73 -2.68 9.32
N ASP A 121 -14.84 -3.24 8.48
CA ASP A 121 -13.44 -3.45 8.88
C ASP A 121 -12.69 -2.11 8.96
N ILE A 122 -11.61 -2.10 9.74
CA ILE A 122 -10.89 -0.89 10.11
C ILE A 122 -9.51 -0.83 9.46
N PHE A 123 -9.18 0.32 8.93
CA PHE A 123 -7.81 0.76 8.64
C PHE A 123 -7.37 1.75 9.71
N THR A 124 -6.16 1.63 10.22
CA THR A 124 -5.56 2.65 11.10
C THR A 124 -4.30 3.19 10.45
N VAL A 125 -4.28 4.49 10.21
CA VAL A 125 -3.12 5.23 9.70
C VAL A 125 -2.40 5.83 10.90
N LYS A 126 -1.17 5.38 11.15
CA LYS A 126 -0.30 5.88 12.22
C LYS A 126 0.73 6.80 11.60
N LEU A 127 0.70 8.05 12.00
CA LEU A 127 1.63 9.09 11.55
C LEU A 127 2.32 9.72 12.75
N PRO A 128 3.44 10.42 12.56
CA PRO A 128 4.17 11.06 13.65
C PRO A 128 3.32 11.97 14.54
N TYR A 129 2.21 12.51 14.06
CA TYR A 129 1.33 13.42 14.80
C TYR A 129 0.03 12.77 15.31
N GLY A 130 -0.19 11.47 15.11
CA GLY A 130 -1.35 10.77 15.65
C GLY A 130 -1.69 9.45 14.97
N GLU A 131 -2.65 8.75 15.57
CA GLU A 131 -3.25 7.55 15.02
C GLU A 131 -4.70 7.87 14.62
N PHE A 132 -5.06 7.48 13.40
CA PHE A 132 -6.35 7.83 12.78
C PHE A 132 -7.00 6.56 12.25
N SER A 133 -8.19 6.25 12.75
CA SER A 133 -8.93 5.04 12.37
C SER A 133 -10.04 5.35 11.39
N TYR A 134 -10.22 4.47 10.41
CA TYR A 134 -11.18 4.62 9.33
C TYR A 134 -11.94 3.31 9.15
N GLU A 135 -13.27 3.38 9.12
CA GLU A 135 -14.16 2.24 8.86
C GLU A 135 -14.49 2.15 7.37
N ILE A 136 -14.31 0.98 6.78
CA ILE A 136 -14.69 0.70 5.39
C ILE A 136 -16.22 0.79 5.27
N TYR A 137 -16.71 1.74 4.48
CA TYR A 137 -18.15 1.93 4.28
C TYR A 137 -18.62 1.58 2.86
N ASP A 138 -17.71 1.53 1.88
CA ASP A 138 -18.02 1.20 0.49
C ASP A 138 -16.82 0.60 -0.23
N THR A 139 -17.08 -0.17 -1.29
CA THR A 139 -16.05 -0.71 -2.18
C THR A 139 -16.46 -0.56 -3.63
N LYS A 140 -15.48 -0.40 -4.53
CA LYS A 140 -15.74 -0.26 -5.96
C LYS A 140 -14.67 -0.98 -6.78
N ILE A 141 -15.07 -1.54 -7.92
CA ILE A 141 -14.15 -2.02 -8.95
C ILE A 141 -14.22 -1.03 -10.12
N VAL A 142 -13.05 -0.62 -10.60
CA VAL A 142 -12.90 0.33 -11.71
C VAL A 142 -11.83 -0.15 -12.68
N ASP A 143 -11.84 0.37 -13.91
CA ASP A 143 -10.77 0.09 -14.87
C ASP A 143 -9.41 0.58 -14.33
N ALA A 144 -8.33 -0.08 -14.75
CA ALA A 144 -6.97 0.19 -14.26
C ALA A 144 -6.51 1.63 -14.53
N ASP A 145 -7.04 2.27 -15.56
CA ASP A 145 -6.73 3.63 -15.98
C ASP A 145 -7.77 4.68 -15.53
N ASP A 146 -8.82 4.26 -14.80
CA ASP A 146 -9.80 5.19 -14.23
C ASP A 146 -9.18 6.02 -13.09
N ARG A 147 -8.83 7.25 -13.42
CA ARG A 147 -8.30 8.23 -12.46
C ARG A 147 -9.35 9.12 -11.85
N THR A 148 -10.63 8.95 -12.21
CA THR A 148 -11.73 9.75 -11.66
C THR A 148 -12.02 9.45 -10.19
N ILE A 149 -11.47 8.35 -9.69
CA ILE A 149 -11.51 7.98 -8.26
C ILE A 149 -10.64 8.89 -7.39
N ILE A 150 -9.61 9.54 -7.98
CA ILE A 150 -8.74 10.50 -7.28
C ILE A 150 -9.28 11.89 -7.52
N ARG A 151 -9.95 12.43 -6.51
CA ARG A 151 -10.62 13.74 -6.58
C ARG A 151 -10.77 14.34 -5.21
N SER A 152 -10.86 15.65 -5.10
CA SER A 152 -11.20 16.27 -3.82
C SER A 152 -12.56 15.77 -3.30
N THR A 153 -12.59 15.43 -2.04
CA THR A 153 -13.80 15.07 -1.28
C THR A 153 -14.14 16.13 -0.24
N ALA A 154 -13.36 17.22 -0.20
CA ALA A 154 -13.54 18.27 0.78
C ALA A 154 -14.99 18.78 0.87
N PRO A 155 -15.52 18.97 2.08
CA PRO A 155 -14.84 18.93 3.38
C PRO A 155 -14.83 17.53 4.04
N ASP A 156 -15.25 16.48 3.33
CA ASP A 156 -15.33 15.13 3.87
C ASP A 156 -13.97 14.43 3.76
N GLU A 157 -13.45 13.97 4.89
CA GLU A 157 -12.23 13.19 4.92
C GLU A 157 -12.55 11.74 4.54
N ILE A 158 -11.92 11.25 3.47
CA ILE A 158 -12.12 9.87 2.98
C ILE A 158 -10.77 9.23 2.75
N LEU A 159 -10.52 8.12 3.43
CA LEU A 159 -9.39 7.25 3.12
C LEU A 159 -9.79 6.32 1.97
N THR A 160 -9.05 6.41 0.88
CA THR A 160 -9.19 5.57 -0.31
C THR A 160 -7.99 4.63 -0.40
N VAL A 161 -8.22 3.33 -0.25
CA VAL A 161 -7.17 2.31 -0.41
C VAL A 161 -7.39 1.57 -1.71
N THR A 162 -6.38 1.56 -2.58
CA THR A 162 -6.48 0.99 -3.93
C THR A 162 -5.44 -0.10 -4.19
N THR A 163 -5.87 -1.14 -4.89
CA THR A 163 -5.00 -2.24 -5.32
C THR A 163 -5.43 -2.83 -6.65
N CYS A 164 -4.59 -3.66 -7.24
CA CYS A 164 -4.90 -4.38 -8.47
C CYS A 164 -6.01 -5.42 -8.25
N TYR A 165 -6.89 -5.58 -9.27
CA TYR A 165 -7.98 -6.55 -9.27
C TYR A 165 -8.05 -7.27 -10.64
N PRO A 166 -8.43 -8.57 -10.70
CA PRO A 166 -8.85 -9.46 -9.60
C PRO A 166 -7.69 -9.87 -8.66
N PHE A 167 -8.01 -10.19 -7.40
CA PHE A 167 -7.01 -10.58 -6.38
C PHE A 167 -6.22 -11.83 -6.73
N SER A 168 -6.78 -12.76 -7.51
CA SER A 168 -6.15 -14.03 -7.92
C SER A 168 -5.70 -14.04 -9.40
N TYR A 169 -5.44 -12.88 -9.98
CA TYR A 169 -5.07 -12.75 -11.39
C TYR A 169 -3.55 -12.82 -11.61
N LEU A 170 -3.11 -13.54 -12.67
CA LEU A 170 -1.70 -13.61 -13.06
C LEU A 170 -1.42 -12.58 -14.17
N GLY A 171 -0.45 -11.71 -13.94
CA GLY A 171 -0.04 -10.65 -14.88
C GLY A 171 -0.68 -9.29 -14.58
N ASP A 172 -0.65 -8.41 -15.58
CA ASP A 172 -1.16 -7.04 -15.46
C ASP A 172 -2.68 -7.04 -15.29
N ALA A 173 -3.12 -6.60 -14.13
CA ALA A 173 -4.53 -6.62 -13.78
C ALA A 173 -5.30 -5.51 -14.53
N PRO A 174 -6.45 -5.87 -15.18
CA PRO A 174 -7.23 -4.92 -15.96
C PRO A 174 -7.99 -3.90 -15.11
N GLU A 175 -8.15 -4.17 -13.82
CA GLU A 175 -9.01 -3.39 -12.92
C GLU A 175 -8.29 -3.03 -11.62
N ARG A 176 -8.92 -2.13 -10.86
CA ARG A 176 -8.53 -1.76 -9.49
C ARG A 176 -9.67 -2.02 -8.54
N PHE A 177 -9.36 -2.56 -7.37
CA PHE A 177 -10.28 -2.65 -6.25
C PHE A 177 -10.03 -1.48 -5.31
N ILE A 178 -11.10 -0.76 -4.99
CA ILE A 178 -11.08 0.44 -4.19
C ILE A 178 -11.85 0.19 -2.90
N PHE A 179 -11.24 0.45 -1.76
CA PHE A 179 -11.90 0.56 -0.47
C PHE A 179 -12.07 2.05 -0.15
N TYR A 180 -13.28 2.45 0.21
CA TYR A 180 -13.56 3.77 0.76
C TYR A 180 -13.84 3.64 2.24
N ALA A 181 -13.10 4.37 3.06
CA ALA A 181 -13.23 4.35 4.50
C ALA A 181 -13.37 5.78 5.04
N LYS A 182 -14.19 5.93 6.08
CA LYS A 182 -14.47 7.22 6.75
C LYS A 182 -13.87 7.22 8.15
N PRO A 183 -13.48 8.40 8.68
CA PRO A 183 -12.99 8.51 10.06
C PRO A 183 -14.01 7.96 11.05
N ILE A 184 -13.51 7.29 12.09
CA ILE A 184 -14.25 6.92 13.28
C ILE A 184 -13.59 7.55 14.49
N ASP A 185 -14.42 7.99 15.47
CA ASP A 185 -13.98 8.58 16.73
C ASP A 185 -13.30 7.55 17.66
#